data_9b75efe86164a94e7182a0b8ea284f27
#
_entry.id   9b75efe86164a94e7182a0b8ea284f27
#
_cell.length_a   1.000
_cell.length_b   1.000
_cell.length_c   1.000
_cell.angle_alpha   90.00
_cell.angle_beta   90.00
_cell.angle_gamma   90.00
#
_symmetry.space_group_name_H-M   'P 1'
#
loop_
_entity.id
_entity.type
_entity.pdbx_description
1 polymer ?
#
loop_
_entity_poly.entity_id
_entity_poly.type
_entity_poly.pdbx_seq_one_letter_code
_entity_poly.pdbx_strand_id
1 'polypeptide(L)'
;MSFSRLATAAFLCLLCLSPAAAQPAPQSIAIGAFSYGFTPNPIHLRAGQPVTLVFANQGAHGHDFTAPQFFASSAVSEGAAPGGKIELAAHETKSITLTPRAGTYAAHCSHFLHASMGMTAQIIVN
;
A
#
# COMPACT_ATOMS: atom_id res chain seq x y z
N MET A 1 61.54 48.85 1.31
CA MET A 1 60.31 48.50 2.09
C MET A 1 59.28 47.96 1.12
N SER A 2 59.10 46.66 1.19
CA SER A 2 58.20 45.93 0.25
C SER A 2 56.92 45.61 1.02
N PHE A 3 55.78 46.15 0.55
CA PHE A 3 54.49 45.84 1.08
C PHE A 3 53.88 44.69 0.28
N SER A 4 53.88 43.52 0.88
CA SER A 4 53.19 42.32 0.34
C SER A 4 51.69 42.45 0.55
N ARG A 5 50.92 42.50 -0.55
CA ARG A 5 49.43 42.46 -0.49
C ARG A 5 48.98 41.01 -0.51
N LEU A 6 48.43 40.52 0.63
CA LEU A 6 47.73 39.26 0.68
C LEU A 6 46.36 39.45 -0.02
N ALA A 7 46.14 38.72 -1.11
CA ALA A 7 44.84 38.59 -1.75
C ALA A 7 44.08 37.44 -1.07
N THR A 8 43.03 37.76 -0.33
CA THR A 8 42.11 36.78 0.26
C THR A 8 41.11 36.38 -0.81
N ALA A 9 41.25 35.15 -1.34
CA ALA A 9 40.27 34.58 -2.25
C ALA A 9 39.09 34.06 -1.44
N ALA A 10 37.93 34.71 -1.52
CA ALA A 10 36.67 34.21 -0.98
C ALA A 10 36.10 33.11 -1.90
N PHE A 11 36.14 31.88 -1.42
CA PHE A 11 35.54 30.73 -2.12
C PHE A 11 34.02 30.74 -1.84
N LEU A 12 33.25 31.23 -2.80
CA LEU A 12 31.77 31.23 -2.74
C LEU A 12 31.27 29.81 -3.07
N CYS A 13 30.96 29.04 -2.03
CA CYS A 13 30.38 27.71 -2.18
C CYS A 13 28.90 27.85 -2.58
N LEU A 14 28.62 27.70 -3.87
CA LEU A 14 27.24 27.69 -4.40
C LEU A 14 26.61 26.36 -4.03
N LEU A 15 25.78 26.35 -2.97
CA LEU A 15 24.92 25.21 -2.63
C LEU A 15 23.86 25.09 -3.72
N CYS A 16 24.04 24.14 -4.63
CA CYS A 16 23.00 23.72 -5.56
C CYS A 16 21.92 23.00 -4.78
N LEU A 17 20.83 23.70 -4.43
CA LEU A 17 19.59 23.06 -4.01
C LEU A 17 18.98 22.39 -5.24
N SER A 18 19.17 21.09 -5.36
CA SER A 18 18.40 20.30 -6.34
C SER A 18 16.95 20.29 -5.88
N PRO A 19 15.97 20.64 -6.73
CA PRO A 19 14.57 20.51 -6.39
C PRO A 19 14.27 19.03 -6.16
N ALA A 20 13.74 18.69 -4.98
CA ALA A 20 13.24 17.36 -4.71
C ALA A 20 12.09 17.09 -5.69
N ALA A 21 12.26 16.11 -6.57
CA ALA A 21 11.19 15.68 -7.47
C ALA A 21 10.02 15.18 -6.62
N ALA A 22 8.83 15.77 -6.81
CA ALA A 22 7.62 15.30 -6.16
C ALA A 22 7.36 13.85 -6.57
N GLN A 23 7.23 12.94 -5.60
CA GLN A 23 6.86 11.56 -5.89
C GLN A 23 5.43 11.50 -6.43
N PRO A 24 5.16 10.71 -7.48
CA PRO A 24 3.80 10.55 -7.97
C PRO A 24 2.92 9.98 -6.87
N ALA A 25 1.65 10.41 -6.83
CA ALA A 25 0.67 9.87 -5.89
C ALA A 25 0.54 8.35 -6.04
N PRO A 26 0.32 7.60 -4.94
CA PRO A 26 0.13 6.16 -5.00
C PRO A 26 -1.00 5.79 -5.97
N GLN A 27 -0.79 4.72 -6.74
CA GLN A 27 -1.86 4.16 -7.56
C GLN A 27 -2.97 3.65 -6.64
N SER A 28 -4.24 3.89 -7.01
CA SER A 28 -5.38 3.36 -6.29
C SER A 28 -5.95 2.12 -6.98
N ILE A 29 -6.19 1.07 -6.21
CA ILE A 29 -6.79 -0.18 -6.69
C ILE A 29 -8.02 -0.49 -5.84
N ALA A 30 -9.18 -0.60 -6.49
CA ALA A 30 -10.43 -0.98 -5.85
C ALA A 30 -10.52 -2.51 -5.71
N ILE A 31 -10.89 -2.98 -4.53
CA ILE A 31 -11.13 -4.38 -4.22
C ILE A 31 -12.56 -4.49 -3.68
N GLY A 32 -13.43 -5.09 -4.46
CA GLY A 32 -14.82 -5.36 -4.05
C GLY A 32 -14.92 -6.66 -3.27
N ALA A 33 -15.67 -6.64 -2.17
CA ALA A 33 -16.10 -7.83 -1.45
C ALA A 33 -17.60 -8.06 -1.67
N PHE A 34 -17.97 -9.30 -1.93
CA PHE A 34 -19.35 -9.74 -2.14
C PHE A 34 -19.52 -11.17 -1.64
N SER A 35 -20.73 -11.66 -1.53
CA SER A 35 -20.98 -13.05 -1.10
C SER A 35 -20.99 -13.99 -2.33
N TYR A 36 -19.98 -14.81 -2.58
CA TYR A 36 -18.84 -15.08 -1.73
C TYR A 36 -17.57 -14.95 -2.56
N GLY A 37 -16.97 -13.77 -2.57
CA GLY A 37 -15.76 -13.56 -3.37
C GLY A 37 -15.18 -12.16 -3.24
N PHE A 38 -14.07 -11.98 -3.94
CA PHE A 38 -13.39 -10.69 -4.10
C PHE A 38 -13.15 -10.40 -5.57
N THR A 39 -13.17 -9.12 -5.94
CA THR A 39 -12.86 -8.69 -7.30
C THR A 39 -11.94 -7.45 -7.26
N PRO A 40 -10.85 -7.40 -8.07
CA PRO A 40 -10.35 -8.45 -8.96
C PRO A 40 -9.78 -9.63 -8.18
N ASN A 41 -9.71 -10.79 -8.82
CA ASN A 41 -9.04 -11.97 -8.30
C ASN A 41 -8.40 -12.76 -9.45
N PRO A 42 -7.05 -12.92 -9.51
CA PRO A 42 -6.09 -12.41 -8.53
C PRO A 42 -5.95 -10.89 -8.53
N ILE A 43 -5.42 -10.36 -7.42
CA ILE A 43 -5.05 -8.95 -7.27
C ILE A 43 -3.59 -8.80 -7.67
N HIS A 44 -3.30 -8.01 -8.70
CA HIS A 44 -1.94 -7.77 -9.18
C HIS A 44 -1.39 -6.45 -8.65
N LEU A 45 -0.23 -6.49 -8.02
CA LEU A 45 0.49 -5.33 -7.48
C LEU A 45 1.94 -5.31 -7.98
N ARG A 46 2.59 -4.17 -7.84
CA ARG A 46 4.00 -3.98 -8.16
C ARG A 46 4.84 -3.88 -6.89
N ALA A 47 5.86 -4.72 -6.77
CA ALA A 47 6.78 -4.70 -5.64
C ALA A 47 7.51 -3.36 -5.53
N GLY A 48 7.63 -2.85 -4.30
CA GLY A 48 8.35 -1.61 -4.01
C GLY A 48 7.65 -0.33 -4.46
N GLN A 49 6.44 -0.40 -5.02
CA GLN A 49 5.66 0.77 -5.43
C GLN A 49 4.51 1.02 -4.46
N PRO A 50 4.38 2.23 -3.89
CA PRO A 50 3.26 2.59 -3.03
C PRO A 50 1.93 2.42 -3.77
N VAL A 51 0.96 1.82 -3.11
CA VAL A 51 -0.40 1.60 -3.63
C VAL A 51 -1.42 1.84 -2.53
N THR A 52 -2.55 2.47 -2.88
CA THR A 52 -3.72 2.57 -2.02
C THR A 52 -4.72 1.50 -2.42
N LEU A 53 -4.98 0.56 -1.52
CA LEU A 53 -6.01 -0.45 -1.68
C LEU A 53 -7.31 0.08 -1.08
N VAL A 54 -8.36 0.12 -1.88
CA VAL A 54 -9.68 0.59 -1.46
C VAL A 54 -10.62 -0.61 -1.43
N PHE A 55 -10.94 -1.08 -0.24
CA PHE A 55 -11.83 -2.21 -0.02
C PHE A 55 -13.26 -1.72 0.12
N ALA A 56 -14.17 -2.22 -0.72
CA ALA A 56 -15.59 -1.87 -0.69
C ALA A 56 -16.43 -3.13 -0.52
N ASN A 57 -17.18 -3.21 0.56
CA ASN A 57 -18.18 -4.26 0.74
C ASN A 57 -19.46 -3.87 -0.01
N GLN A 58 -19.78 -4.56 -1.09
CA GLN A 58 -20.94 -4.31 -1.93
C GLN A 58 -22.19 -5.04 -1.45
N GLY A 59 -22.07 -5.91 -0.44
CA GLY A 59 -23.14 -6.74 0.07
C GLY A 59 -23.82 -6.18 1.32
N ALA A 60 -24.94 -6.84 1.67
CA ALA A 60 -25.75 -6.52 2.85
C ALA A 60 -25.25 -7.20 4.13
N HIS A 61 -24.22 -8.04 4.06
CA HIS A 61 -23.62 -8.76 5.17
C HIS A 61 -22.18 -8.30 5.39
N GLY A 62 -21.69 -8.41 6.63
CA GLY A 62 -20.28 -8.12 6.94
C GLY A 62 -19.34 -9.11 6.26
N HIS A 63 -18.21 -8.62 5.83
CA HIS A 63 -17.09 -9.37 5.27
C HIS A 63 -15.78 -8.84 5.82
N ASP A 64 -14.70 -9.58 5.66
CA ASP A 64 -13.37 -9.08 5.89
C ASP A 64 -12.39 -9.52 4.79
N PHE A 65 -11.29 -8.82 4.69
CA PHE A 65 -10.16 -9.21 3.86
C PHE A 65 -8.99 -9.56 4.77
N THR A 66 -8.77 -10.84 4.99
CA THR A 66 -7.74 -11.39 5.87
C THR A 66 -6.57 -11.90 5.03
N ALA A 67 -5.41 -11.24 5.17
CA ALA A 67 -4.17 -11.58 4.47
C ALA A 67 -2.95 -11.26 5.37
N PRO A 68 -2.76 -11.99 6.48
CA PRO A 68 -1.80 -11.61 7.51
C PRO A 68 -0.36 -11.58 6.99
N GLN A 69 0.04 -12.50 6.13
CA GLN A 69 1.39 -12.54 5.57
C GLN A 69 1.65 -11.36 4.61
N PHE A 70 0.66 -10.99 3.81
CA PHE A 70 0.74 -9.84 2.92
C PHE A 70 0.91 -8.53 3.70
N PHE A 71 0.04 -8.27 4.67
CA PHE A 71 0.10 -7.04 5.46
C PHE A 71 1.36 -6.97 6.33
N ALA A 72 1.80 -8.09 6.91
CA ALA A 72 3.02 -8.14 7.72
C ALA A 72 4.30 -7.90 6.90
N SER A 73 4.32 -8.28 5.62
CA SER A 73 5.47 -8.07 4.73
C SER A 73 5.47 -6.72 4.03
N SER A 74 4.36 -5.98 4.07
CA SER A 74 4.19 -4.68 3.43
C SER A 74 4.57 -3.53 4.38
N ALA A 75 5.09 -2.43 3.82
CA ALA A 75 5.32 -1.20 4.57
C ALA A 75 4.06 -0.32 4.50
N VAL A 76 3.28 -0.30 5.58
CA VAL A 76 2.06 0.51 5.68
C VAL A 76 2.41 1.95 5.99
N SER A 77 1.91 2.90 5.19
CA SER A 77 2.08 4.34 5.38
C SER A 77 0.80 5.05 5.86
N GLU A 78 -0.37 4.54 5.49
CA GLU A 78 -1.67 5.09 5.91
C GLU A 78 -2.68 3.97 6.14
N GLY A 79 -3.56 4.13 7.12
CA GLY A 79 -4.52 3.13 7.52
C GLY A 79 -3.92 2.03 8.39
N ALA A 80 -4.67 0.98 8.63
CA ALA A 80 -4.24 -0.16 9.45
C ALA A 80 -4.96 -1.44 9.06
N ALA A 81 -4.28 -2.57 9.24
CA ALA A 81 -4.84 -3.92 9.13
C ALA A 81 -4.57 -4.71 10.43
N PRO A 82 -5.30 -4.45 11.51
CA PRO A 82 -5.10 -5.10 12.80
C PRO A 82 -5.21 -6.62 12.67
N GLY A 83 -4.18 -7.34 13.13
CA GLY A 83 -4.12 -8.80 13.00
C GLY A 83 -4.06 -9.30 11.55
N GLY A 84 -3.68 -8.44 10.59
CA GLY A 84 -3.64 -8.78 9.17
C GLY A 84 -5.02 -8.82 8.51
N LYS A 85 -5.97 -8.04 9.01
CA LYS A 85 -7.36 -8.06 8.58
C LYS A 85 -7.94 -6.65 8.38
N ILE A 86 -8.71 -6.47 7.31
CA ILE A 86 -9.59 -5.32 7.07
C ILE A 86 -11.03 -5.80 7.24
N GLU A 87 -11.68 -5.41 8.34
CA GLU A 87 -13.08 -5.71 8.60
C GLU A 87 -13.97 -4.69 7.89
N LEU A 88 -15.03 -5.16 7.24
CA LEU A 88 -15.98 -4.35 6.46
C LEU A 88 -17.41 -4.67 6.89
N ALA A 89 -18.10 -3.74 7.52
CA ALA A 89 -19.54 -3.82 7.69
C ALA A 89 -20.25 -3.77 6.31
N ALA A 90 -21.55 -4.07 6.29
CA ALA A 90 -22.36 -3.95 5.09
C ALA A 90 -22.21 -2.55 4.48
N HIS A 91 -21.95 -2.50 3.17
CA HIS A 91 -21.78 -1.26 2.38
C HIS A 91 -20.64 -0.34 2.84
N GLU A 92 -19.73 -0.82 3.70
CA GLU A 92 -18.58 -0.06 4.18
C GLU A 92 -17.43 -0.07 3.18
N THR A 93 -16.71 1.06 3.12
CA THR A 93 -15.46 1.19 2.37
C THR A 93 -14.35 1.61 3.30
N LYS A 94 -13.20 0.94 3.22
CA LYS A 94 -11.97 1.26 3.94
C LYS A 94 -10.79 1.27 2.98
N SER A 95 -9.77 2.04 3.28
CA SER A 95 -8.55 2.07 2.49
C SER A 95 -7.29 1.91 3.35
N ILE A 96 -6.25 1.38 2.74
CA ILE A 96 -4.91 1.28 3.29
C ILE A 96 -3.90 1.63 2.20
N THR A 97 -2.92 2.45 2.54
CA THR A 97 -1.79 2.77 1.65
C THR A 97 -0.56 2.05 2.15
N LEU A 98 0.07 1.29 1.27
CA LEU A 98 1.23 0.47 1.61
C LEU A 98 2.16 0.28 0.41
N THR A 99 3.40 -0.10 0.70
CA THR A 99 4.36 -0.53 -0.31
C THR A 99 4.52 -2.05 -0.18
N PRO A 100 4.07 -2.83 -1.18
CA PRO A 100 4.07 -4.29 -1.08
C PRO A 100 5.44 -4.86 -1.39
N ARG A 101 5.73 -6.02 -0.79
CA ARG A 101 6.90 -6.84 -1.09
C ARG A 101 6.56 -7.92 -2.10
N ALA A 102 7.50 -8.22 -3.01
CA ALA A 102 7.34 -9.28 -4.00
C ALA A 102 6.96 -10.62 -3.36
N GLY A 103 6.04 -11.32 -3.98
CA GLY A 103 5.57 -12.63 -3.54
C GLY A 103 4.14 -12.91 -3.98
N THR A 104 3.68 -14.11 -3.66
CA THR A 104 2.30 -14.54 -3.84
C THR A 104 1.70 -14.83 -2.48
N TYR A 105 0.57 -14.19 -2.19
CA TYR A 105 -0.06 -14.24 -0.88
C TYR A 105 -1.51 -14.69 -1.00
N ALA A 106 -1.95 -15.49 -0.02
CA ALA A 106 -3.35 -15.88 0.10
C ALA A 106 -4.14 -14.83 0.89
N ALA A 107 -5.38 -14.61 0.48
CA ALA A 107 -6.37 -13.82 1.21
C ALA A 107 -7.69 -14.58 1.30
N HIS A 108 -8.47 -14.32 2.33
CA HIS A 108 -9.77 -14.92 2.53
C HIS A 108 -10.66 -14.03 3.40
N CYS A 109 -11.96 -14.28 3.39
CA CYS A 109 -12.86 -13.77 4.41
C CYS A 109 -12.85 -14.74 5.61
N SER A 110 -12.62 -14.23 6.82
CA SER A 110 -12.54 -15.06 8.02
C SER A 110 -13.91 -15.30 8.68
N HIS A 111 -14.99 -14.73 8.17
CA HIS A 111 -16.33 -14.99 8.64
C HIS A 111 -16.70 -16.47 8.47
N PHE A 112 -17.54 -16.97 9.36
CA PHE A 112 -17.89 -18.39 9.42
C PHE A 112 -18.40 -18.90 8.07
N LEU A 113 -17.81 -19.99 7.57
CA LEU A 113 -18.06 -20.66 6.30
C LEU A 113 -17.80 -19.84 5.03
N HIS A 114 -17.48 -18.55 5.08
CA HIS A 114 -17.31 -17.75 3.88
C HIS A 114 -16.15 -18.24 3.00
N ALA A 115 -15.01 -18.56 3.59
CA ALA A 115 -13.86 -19.10 2.84
C ALA A 115 -14.19 -20.45 2.17
N SER A 116 -14.90 -21.35 2.87
CA SER A 116 -15.31 -22.65 2.34
C SER A 116 -16.36 -22.54 1.23
N MET A 117 -17.07 -21.40 1.16
CA MET A 117 -17.99 -21.07 0.06
C MET A 117 -17.32 -20.33 -1.11
N GLY A 118 -15.97 -20.27 -1.12
CA GLY A 118 -15.19 -19.68 -2.20
C GLY A 118 -14.75 -18.23 -1.99
N MET A 119 -14.98 -17.64 -0.81
CA MET A 119 -14.56 -16.26 -0.52
C MET A 119 -13.08 -16.19 -0.19
N THR A 120 -12.28 -16.40 -1.21
CA THR A 120 -10.81 -16.39 -1.19
C THR A 120 -10.27 -15.53 -2.32
N ALA A 121 -9.05 -15.05 -2.18
CA ALA A 121 -8.33 -14.35 -3.22
C ALA A 121 -6.84 -14.67 -3.19
N GLN A 122 -6.16 -14.34 -4.27
CA GLN A 122 -4.72 -14.38 -4.39
C GLN A 122 -4.18 -12.98 -4.68
N ILE A 123 -3.12 -12.59 -4.01
CA ILE A 123 -2.39 -11.34 -4.24
C ILE A 123 -1.05 -11.71 -4.88
N ILE A 124 -0.79 -11.22 -6.08
CA ILE A 124 0.44 -11.47 -6.83
C ILE A 124 1.20 -10.14 -6.92
N VAL A 125 2.38 -10.10 -6.33
CA VAL A 125 3.25 -8.92 -6.29
C VAL A 125 4.53 -9.21 -7.05
N ASN A 126 4.72 -8.56 -8.21
CA ASN A 126 5.87 -8.72 -9.11
C ASN A 126 6.75 -7.48 -9.13
#